data_b632d80326ea8a4b45cd72329c2b7944
#
_entry.id   b632d80326ea8a4b45cd72329c2b7944
#
_cell.length_a   1.000
_cell.length_b   1.000
_cell.length_c   1.000
_cell.angle_alpha   90.00
_cell.angle_beta   90.00
_cell.angle_gamma   90.00
#
_symmetry.space_group_name_H-M   'P 1'
#
loop_
_entity.id
_entity.type
_entity.pdbx_description
1 polymer ?
#
loop_
_entity_poly.entity_id
_entity_poly.type
_entity_poly.pdbx_seq_one_letter_code
_entity_poly.pdbx_strand_id
1 'polypeptide(L)'
;LFRSVRFTGSSPDGVRTGNMQMHKDLPVQSLFKGCRLTSDGTIKYFNATDWDHYEDGSEVTNGIEDGNDMVELPDAYYTVVVHGDYDWEIRMSLYPLEGYTKFSKKYCSAYEAYRDGSTLYSIRNQVPTVNTNRATFLTQARNGRSNSYAIYTYEIHKFITWCYVVEYATLNS
;
A
#
# COMPACT_ATOMS: atom_id res chain seq x y z
N LEU A 1 14.98 13.07 10.34
CA LEU A 1 14.14 12.25 11.22
C LEU A 1 13.61 11.06 10.44
N PHE A 2 14.07 9.86 10.78
CA PHE A 2 13.68 8.60 10.16
C PHE A 2 13.58 7.49 11.22
N ARG A 3 12.82 6.44 10.92
CA ARG A 3 12.88 5.16 11.61
C ARG A 3 13.53 4.12 10.72
N SER A 4 14.17 3.13 11.29
CA SER A 4 14.89 2.14 10.53
C SER A 4 15.02 0.80 11.25
N VAL A 5 15.35 -0.22 10.47
CA VAL A 5 15.72 -1.54 10.96
C VAL A 5 17.01 -1.97 10.29
N ARG A 6 17.98 -2.41 11.07
CA ARG A 6 19.27 -2.93 10.62
C ARG A 6 19.32 -4.43 10.78
N PHE A 7 19.79 -5.10 9.75
CA PHE A 7 20.01 -6.53 9.68
C PHE A 7 21.50 -6.80 9.64
N THR A 8 21.97 -7.75 10.45
CA THR A 8 23.36 -8.17 10.51
C THR A 8 23.47 -9.69 10.46
N GLY A 9 24.40 -10.23 9.66
CA GLY A 9 24.57 -11.66 9.49
C GLY A 9 23.43 -12.30 8.69
N SER A 10 23.14 -13.57 9.00
CA SER A 10 22.13 -14.38 8.29
C SER A 10 20.78 -14.47 9.01
N SER A 11 20.60 -13.75 10.11
CA SER A 11 19.32 -13.72 10.82
C SER A 11 18.25 -13.02 9.99
N PRO A 12 17.02 -13.56 9.90
CA PRO A 12 15.89 -12.83 9.31
C PRO A 12 15.40 -11.69 10.22
N ASP A 13 15.80 -11.67 11.49
CA ASP A 13 15.36 -10.67 12.47
C ASP A 13 16.36 -9.53 12.55
N GLY A 14 15.84 -8.31 12.47
CA GLY A 14 16.61 -7.08 12.53
C GLY A 14 16.48 -6.36 13.86
N VAL A 15 17.26 -5.32 14.02
CA VAL A 15 17.23 -4.44 15.21
C VAL A 15 16.66 -3.08 14.79
N ARG A 16 15.64 -2.61 15.51
CA ARG A 16 15.11 -1.25 15.29
C ARG A 16 16.17 -0.22 15.65
N THR A 17 16.38 0.73 14.75
CA THR A 17 17.33 1.84 14.89
C THR A 17 16.65 3.16 14.48
N GLY A 18 17.40 4.26 14.49
CA GLY A 18 16.85 5.58 14.19
C GLY A 18 16.05 6.16 15.35
N ASN A 19 14.97 6.87 15.06
CA ASN A 19 14.15 7.47 16.10
C ASN A 19 13.14 6.47 16.66
N MET A 20 13.37 6.02 17.89
CA MET A 20 12.55 4.99 18.56
C MET A 20 11.10 5.44 18.82
N GLN A 21 10.82 6.74 18.97
CA GLN A 21 9.45 7.22 19.10
C GLN A 21 8.68 7.03 17.79
N MET A 22 9.32 7.23 16.65
CA MET A 22 8.70 7.01 15.34
C MET A 22 8.35 5.52 15.09
N HIS A 23 9.01 4.57 15.76
CA HIS A 23 8.59 3.16 15.72
C HIS A 23 7.26 2.91 16.46
N LYS A 24 6.95 3.72 17.48
CA LYS A 24 5.66 3.65 18.19
C LYS A 24 4.55 4.36 17.43
N ASP A 25 4.86 5.50 16.84
CA ASP A 25 3.87 6.36 16.17
C ASP A 25 3.57 5.88 14.74
N LEU A 26 4.39 4.98 14.17
CA LEU A 26 4.24 4.40 12.83
C LEU A 26 3.90 5.45 11.74
N PRO A 27 4.65 6.55 11.59
CA PRO A 27 4.21 7.75 10.87
C PRO A 27 3.82 7.50 9.41
N VAL A 28 4.39 6.47 8.76
CA VAL A 28 4.03 6.12 7.37
C VAL A 28 2.74 5.30 7.36
N GLN A 29 2.68 4.21 8.13
CA GLN A 29 1.53 3.29 8.15
C GLN A 29 0.28 3.94 8.75
N SER A 30 0.42 4.83 9.73
CA SER A 30 -0.72 5.56 10.32
C SER A 30 -1.42 6.50 9.34
N LEU A 31 -0.79 6.78 8.19
CA LEU A 31 -1.37 7.57 7.11
C LEU A 31 -2.04 6.71 6.02
N PHE A 32 -2.02 5.37 6.13
CA PHE A 32 -2.77 4.52 5.24
C PHE A 32 -4.26 4.70 5.49
N LYS A 33 -5.02 5.02 4.45
CA LYS A 33 -6.46 5.28 4.56
C LYS A 33 -7.25 4.41 3.61
N GLY A 34 -8.22 3.67 4.14
CA GLY A 34 -9.24 3.02 3.32
C GLY A 34 -10.13 4.05 2.64
N CYS A 35 -10.46 3.83 1.38
CA CYS A 35 -11.34 4.74 0.64
C CYS A 35 -12.09 4.02 -0.49
N ARG A 36 -13.19 4.62 -0.92
CA ARG A 36 -13.84 4.30 -2.18
C ARG A 36 -13.31 5.24 -3.25
N LEU A 37 -12.79 4.68 -4.33
CA LEU A 37 -12.30 5.40 -5.52
C LEU A 37 -13.21 5.10 -6.70
N THR A 38 -13.92 6.12 -7.16
CA THR A 38 -14.82 6.01 -8.31
C THR A 38 -14.05 6.06 -9.64
N SER A 39 -14.71 5.72 -10.74
CA SER A 39 -14.10 5.70 -12.07
C SER A 39 -13.68 7.10 -12.56
N ASP A 40 -14.36 8.15 -12.09
CA ASP A 40 -14.03 9.56 -12.39
C ASP A 40 -12.92 10.13 -11.50
N GLY A 41 -12.41 9.35 -10.53
CA GLY A 41 -11.34 9.74 -9.62
C GLY A 41 -11.80 10.41 -8.33
N THR A 42 -13.12 10.46 -8.06
CA THR A 42 -13.63 10.93 -6.78
C THR A 42 -13.26 9.96 -5.66
N ILE A 43 -12.85 10.49 -4.51
CA ILE A 43 -12.42 9.71 -3.35
C ILE A 43 -13.34 10.01 -2.18
N LYS A 44 -13.83 8.95 -1.53
CA LYS A 44 -14.58 9.02 -0.29
C LYS A 44 -13.92 8.10 0.74
N TYR A 45 -13.42 8.66 1.85
CA TYR A 45 -12.69 7.88 2.85
C TYR A 45 -13.64 7.10 3.75
N PHE A 46 -13.25 5.86 4.06
CA PHE A 46 -13.94 5.04 5.07
C PHE A 46 -13.59 5.54 6.48
N ASN A 47 -14.51 5.30 7.41
CA ASN A 47 -14.20 5.46 8.82
C ASN A 47 -13.02 4.57 9.20
N ALA A 48 -12.05 5.11 9.92
CA ALA A 48 -10.78 4.44 10.22
C ALA A 48 -10.93 3.11 11.02
N THR A 49 -12.01 3.00 11.78
CA THR A 49 -12.29 1.83 12.64
C THR A 49 -13.46 0.99 12.16
N ASP A 50 -14.23 1.48 11.20
CA ASP A 50 -15.43 0.83 10.70
C ASP A 50 -15.61 1.12 9.21
N TRP A 51 -15.19 0.21 8.37
CA TRP A 51 -15.28 0.35 6.91
C TRP A 51 -16.70 0.12 6.34
N ASP A 52 -17.68 -0.17 7.17
CA ASP A 52 -19.09 -0.19 6.77
C ASP A 52 -19.69 1.21 6.72
N HIS A 53 -18.94 2.21 7.22
CA HIS A 53 -19.31 3.62 7.15
C HIS A 53 -18.18 4.46 6.55
N TYR A 54 -18.55 5.58 5.94
CA TYR A 54 -17.61 6.63 5.55
C TYR A 54 -17.28 7.54 6.74
N GLU A 55 -16.26 8.40 6.60
CA GLU A 55 -15.88 9.38 7.64
C GLU A 55 -17.03 10.33 8.02
N ASP A 56 -17.99 10.58 7.10
CA ASP A 56 -19.19 11.40 7.34
C ASP A 56 -20.32 10.65 8.03
N GLY A 57 -20.15 9.38 8.37
CA GLY A 57 -21.13 8.52 9.02
C GLY A 57 -22.16 7.88 8.07
N SER A 58 -22.13 8.17 6.78
CA SER A 58 -23.01 7.49 5.81
C SER A 58 -22.57 6.05 5.58
N GLU A 59 -23.53 5.15 5.34
CA GLU A 59 -23.28 3.72 5.09
C GLU A 59 -22.53 3.51 3.76
N VAL A 60 -21.63 2.52 3.75
CA VAL A 60 -20.93 2.06 2.55
C VAL A 60 -21.74 0.97 1.87
N THR A 61 -22.20 1.22 0.65
CA THR A 61 -22.85 0.21 -0.17
C THR A 61 -21.83 -0.77 -0.73
N ASN A 62 -22.25 -2.03 -0.99
CA ASN A 62 -21.39 -3.07 -1.55
C ASN A 62 -21.55 -3.21 -3.07
N GLY A 63 -21.93 -2.13 -3.75
CA GLY A 63 -22.13 -2.09 -5.20
C GLY A 63 -20.89 -1.71 -5.98
N ILE A 64 -20.72 -2.29 -7.18
CA ILE A 64 -19.63 -1.93 -8.11
C ILE A 64 -19.84 -0.53 -8.71
N GLU A 65 -21.06 -0.04 -8.74
CA GLU A 65 -21.45 1.28 -9.22
C GLU A 65 -20.82 2.42 -8.42
N ASP A 66 -20.50 2.16 -7.15
CA ASP A 66 -19.93 3.16 -6.26
C ASP A 66 -18.40 3.27 -6.38
N GLY A 67 -17.74 2.37 -7.13
CA GLY A 67 -16.30 2.40 -7.37
C GLY A 67 -15.52 1.23 -6.77
N ASN A 68 -14.26 1.47 -6.41
CA ASN A 68 -13.33 0.46 -5.91
C ASN A 68 -12.96 0.73 -4.45
N ASP A 69 -12.96 -0.30 -3.62
CA ASP A 69 -12.37 -0.26 -2.28
C ASP A 69 -10.86 -0.26 -2.40
N MET A 70 -10.24 0.81 -1.99
CA MET A 70 -8.80 1.03 -2.11
C MET A 70 -8.17 1.41 -0.77
N VAL A 71 -6.87 1.26 -0.68
CA VAL A 71 -6.04 1.84 0.39
C VAL A 71 -5.17 2.92 -0.24
N GLU A 72 -5.32 4.14 0.23
CA GLU A 72 -4.40 5.23 -0.08
C GLU A 72 -3.07 5.00 0.65
N LEU A 73 -1.99 4.93 -0.10
CA LEU A 73 -0.61 4.88 0.39
C LEU A 73 -0.03 6.29 0.31
N PRO A 74 0.51 6.86 1.41
CA PRO A 74 0.96 8.25 1.44
C PRO A 74 2.25 8.47 0.65
N ASP A 75 2.57 9.74 0.40
CA ASP A 75 3.95 10.13 0.07
C ASP A 75 4.89 9.70 1.20
N ALA A 76 5.98 9.06 0.86
CA ALA A 76 7.01 8.66 1.82
C ALA A 76 8.39 8.63 1.15
N TYR A 77 9.43 8.53 1.96
CA TYR A 77 10.81 8.47 1.50
C TYR A 77 11.50 7.29 2.16
N TYR A 78 12.27 6.54 1.40
CA TYR A 78 12.99 5.39 1.92
C TYR A 78 14.37 5.26 1.27
N THR A 79 15.27 4.60 1.97
CA THR A 79 16.57 4.20 1.44
C THR A 79 17.02 2.88 2.06
N VAL A 80 17.87 2.17 1.37
CA VAL A 80 18.59 1.01 1.91
C VAL A 80 20.06 1.39 1.98
N VAL A 81 20.62 1.30 3.17
CA VAL A 81 22.03 1.57 3.42
C VAL A 81 22.76 0.25 3.61
N VAL A 82 23.79 0.01 2.82
CA VAL A 82 24.66 -1.15 2.95
C VAL A 82 25.90 -0.73 3.73
N HIS A 83 26.16 -1.36 4.87
CA HIS A 83 27.30 -1.10 5.74
C HIS A 83 28.46 -2.08 5.48
N GLY A 84 28.17 -3.26 4.93
CA GLY A 84 29.12 -4.32 4.63
C GLY A 84 28.42 -5.58 4.15
N ASP A 85 29.15 -6.67 4.00
CA ASP A 85 28.60 -7.97 3.65
C ASP A 85 27.64 -8.41 4.76
N TYR A 86 26.41 -8.74 4.39
CA TYR A 86 25.34 -9.14 5.33
C TYR A 86 25.02 -8.10 6.43
N ASP A 87 25.32 -6.82 6.18
CA ASP A 87 25.05 -5.71 7.10
C ASP A 87 24.40 -4.55 6.33
N TRP A 88 23.11 -4.36 6.52
CA TRP A 88 22.31 -3.39 5.79
C TRP A 88 21.12 -2.90 6.61
N GLU A 89 20.61 -1.74 6.24
CA GLU A 89 19.57 -1.05 6.98
C GLU A 89 18.54 -0.47 6.04
N ILE A 90 17.24 -0.67 6.35
CA ILE A 90 16.13 0.03 5.69
C ILE A 90 15.76 1.24 6.56
N ARG A 91 15.69 2.40 5.93
CA ARG A 91 15.28 3.66 6.56
C ARG A 91 14.04 4.20 5.89
N MET A 92 13.08 4.69 6.69
CA MET A 92 11.85 5.33 6.20
C MET A 92 11.61 6.66 6.88
N SER A 93 11.10 7.65 6.10
CA SER A 93 10.80 9.00 6.53
C SER A 93 9.55 9.53 5.82
N LEU A 94 8.83 10.46 6.46
CA LEU A 94 7.80 11.29 5.79
C LEU A 94 8.41 12.54 5.12
N TYR A 95 9.70 12.80 5.35
CA TYR A 95 10.37 13.99 4.85
C TYR A 95 11.44 13.63 3.83
N PRO A 96 11.69 14.49 2.84
CA PRO A 96 12.79 14.32 1.90
C PRO A 96 14.13 14.47 2.66
N LEU A 97 14.91 13.41 2.64
CA LEU A 97 16.28 13.38 3.18
C LEU A 97 17.22 13.07 2.03
N GLU A 98 18.48 13.54 2.15
CA GLU A 98 19.50 13.27 1.15
C GLU A 98 19.72 11.75 0.99
N GLY A 99 19.79 11.28 -0.25
CA GLY A 99 19.96 9.86 -0.57
C GLY A 99 18.68 9.00 -0.43
N TYR A 100 17.54 9.60 -0.13
CA TYR A 100 16.26 8.87 -0.06
C TYR A 100 15.52 8.88 -1.39
N THR A 101 14.90 7.77 -1.72
CA THR A 101 13.99 7.63 -2.87
C THR A 101 12.58 8.01 -2.43
N LYS A 102 11.90 8.86 -3.20
CA LYS A 102 10.49 9.18 -2.98
C LYS A 102 9.60 8.04 -3.49
N PHE A 103 8.67 7.60 -2.66
CA PHE A 103 7.46 6.90 -3.04
C PHE A 103 6.34 7.94 -3.11
N SER A 104 5.79 8.15 -4.29
CA SER A 104 4.66 9.07 -4.47
C SER A 104 3.35 8.39 -4.11
N LYS A 105 2.43 9.16 -3.52
CA LYS A 105 1.08 8.70 -3.16
C LYS A 105 0.44 7.86 -4.26
N LYS A 106 -0.10 6.71 -3.88
CA LYS A 106 -0.79 5.77 -4.77
C LYS A 106 -1.99 5.14 -4.05
N TYR A 107 -2.85 4.54 -4.85
CA TYR A 107 -3.96 3.73 -4.35
C TYR A 107 -3.71 2.27 -4.68
N CYS A 108 -3.81 1.41 -3.68
CA CYS A 108 -3.72 -0.04 -3.81
C CYS A 108 -5.09 -0.65 -3.58
N SER A 109 -5.46 -1.68 -4.34
CA SER A 109 -6.69 -2.44 -4.11
C SER A 109 -6.72 -2.99 -2.69
N ALA A 110 -7.83 -2.78 -1.97
CA ALA A 110 -8.02 -3.33 -0.64
C ALA A 110 -8.37 -4.83 -0.69
N TYR A 111 -8.96 -5.28 -1.78
CA TYR A 111 -9.36 -6.67 -2.03
C TYR A 111 -8.81 -7.15 -3.36
N GLU A 112 -8.71 -8.47 -3.50
CA GLU A 112 -8.35 -9.08 -4.77
C GLU A 112 -9.38 -8.75 -5.85
N ALA A 113 -8.93 -8.72 -7.11
CA ALA A 113 -9.75 -8.27 -8.22
C ALA A 113 -10.95 -9.20 -8.49
N TYR A 114 -12.14 -8.67 -8.39
CA TYR A 114 -13.39 -9.26 -8.88
C TYR A 114 -13.70 -8.74 -10.27
N ARG A 115 -14.14 -9.62 -11.18
CA ARG A 115 -14.53 -9.24 -12.54
C ARG A 115 -16.04 -9.22 -12.70
N ASP A 116 -16.55 -8.06 -13.10
CA ASP A 116 -17.91 -7.94 -13.62
C ASP A 116 -17.89 -7.58 -15.10
N GLY A 117 -18.47 -8.43 -15.94
CA GLY A 117 -18.39 -8.30 -17.38
C GLY A 117 -16.94 -8.26 -17.87
N SER A 118 -16.50 -7.11 -18.37
CA SER A 118 -15.13 -6.86 -18.87
C SER A 118 -14.32 -5.88 -18.00
N THR A 119 -14.78 -5.58 -16.79
CA THR A 119 -14.14 -4.62 -15.89
C THR A 119 -13.74 -5.30 -14.57
N LEU A 120 -12.57 -4.94 -14.03
CA LEU A 120 -12.11 -5.40 -12.73
C LEU A 120 -12.45 -4.39 -11.64
N TYR A 121 -12.84 -4.90 -10.49
CA TYR A 121 -13.16 -4.12 -9.29
C TYR A 121 -12.44 -4.68 -8.08
N SER A 122 -12.08 -3.81 -7.15
CA SER A 122 -11.68 -4.17 -5.80
C SER A 122 -12.89 -3.92 -4.89
N ILE A 123 -13.58 -4.98 -4.49
CA ILE A 123 -14.80 -4.89 -3.69
C ILE A 123 -14.84 -6.05 -2.70
N ARG A 124 -15.27 -5.74 -1.48
CA ARG A 124 -15.45 -6.73 -0.41
C ARG A 124 -16.49 -7.79 -0.76
N ASN A 125 -16.36 -8.97 -0.16
CA ASN A 125 -17.31 -10.07 -0.27
C ASN A 125 -17.52 -10.62 -1.69
N GLN A 126 -16.56 -10.40 -2.59
CA GLN A 126 -16.59 -10.95 -3.95
C GLN A 126 -15.54 -12.04 -4.14
N VAL A 127 -15.85 -12.99 -5.00
CA VAL A 127 -14.90 -14.07 -5.33
C VAL A 127 -13.83 -13.54 -6.29
N PRO A 128 -12.54 -13.71 -5.98
CA PRO A 128 -11.46 -13.26 -6.84
C PRO A 128 -11.51 -13.87 -8.24
N THR A 129 -11.17 -13.08 -9.24
CA THR A 129 -11.05 -13.53 -10.62
C THR A 129 -9.76 -14.32 -10.81
N VAL A 130 -9.90 -15.53 -11.32
CA VAL A 130 -8.81 -16.46 -11.61
C VAL A 130 -8.73 -16.81 -13.10
N ASN A 131 -7.72 -17.57 -13.51
CA ASN A 131 -7.54 -18.09 -14.87
C ASN A 131 -7.52 -17.01 -15.97
N THR A 132 -6.93 -15.85 -15.68
CA THR A 132 -6.82 -14.75 -16.61
C THR A 132 -5.34 -14.34 -16.74
N ASN A 133 -4.86 -14.16 -17.97
CA ASN A 133 -3.49 -13.72 -18.18
C ASN A 133 -3.29 -12.23 -17.86
N ARG A 134 -2.03 -11.84 -17.63
CA ARG A 134 -1.65 -10.48 -17.23
C ARG A 134 -2.15 -9.39 -18.18
N ALA A 135 -2.09 -9.61 -19.49
CA ALA A 135 -2.50 -8.62 -20.50
C ALA A 135 -4.00 -8.35 -20.42
N THR A 136 -4.80 -9.40 -20.30
CA THR A 136 -6.25 -9.31 -20.11
C THR A 136 -6.60 -8.61 -18.80
N PHE A 137 -5.93 -8.94 -17.69
CA PHE A 137 -6.13 -8.23 -16.42
C PHE A 137 -5.87 -6.73 -16.56
N LEU A 138 -4.78 -6.33 -17.22
CA LEU A 138 -4.46 -4.92 -17.43
C LEU A 138 -5.52 -4.20 -18.28
N THR A 139 -5.97 -4.83 -19.36
CA THR A 139 -7.04 -4.30 -20.21
C THR A 139 -8.34 -4.11 -19.41
N GLN A 140 -8.72 -5.11 -18.62
CA GLN A 140 -9.93 -5.08 -17.80
C GLN A 140 -9.84 -4.08 -16.64
N ALA A 141 -8.66 -3.89 -16.04
CA ALA A 141 -8.44 -2.87 -15.02
C ALA A 141 -8.67 -1.45 -15.56
N ARG A 142 -8.38 -1.23 -16.84
CA ARG A 142 -8.49 0.07 -17.52
C ARG A 142 -9.83 0.28 -18.23
N ASN A 143 -10.67 -0.73 -18.30
CA ASN A 143 -11.92 -0.65 -19.04
C ASN A 143 -12.85 0.43 -18.43
N GLY A 144 -13.20 1.43 -19.23
CA GLY A 144 -13.97 2.60 -18.78
C GLY A 144 -13.25 3.54 -17.81
N ARG A 145 -11.91 3.43 -17.69
CA ARG A 145 -11.08 4.19 -16.76
C ARG A 145 -9.82 4.73 -17.41
N SER A 146 -9.09 5.57 -16.69
CA SER A 146 -7.81 6.12 -17.17
C SER A 146 -6.68 5.07 -17.23
N ASN A 147 -5.63 5.37 -17.98
CA ASN A 147 -4.43 4.56 -18.04
C ASN A 147 -3.64 4.50 -16.71
N SER A 148 -4.03 5.30 -15.70
CA SER A 148 -3.48 5.23 -14.34
C SER A 148 -3.88 3.96 -13.61
N TYR A 149 -4.98 3.32 -13.99
CA TYR A 149 -5.34 2.01 -13.47
C TYR A 149 -4.38 0.95 -14.00
N ALA A 150 -3.86 0.15 -13.09
CA ALA A 150 -2.89 -0.89 -13.41
C ALA A 150 -3.08 -2.10 -12.49
N ILE A 151 -2.46 -3.20 -12.85
CA ILE A 151 -2.29 -4.32 -11.94
C ILE A 151 -1.25 -3.96 -10.87
N TYR A 152 -1.24 -4.71 -9.76
CA TYR A 152 -0.29 -4.54 -8.66
C TYR A 152 1.15 -4.50 -9.17
N THR A 153 1.87 -3.43 -8.84
CA THR A 153 3.23 -3.18 -9.35
C THR A 153 4.29 -3.55 -8.33
N TYR A 154 5.51 -3.87 -8.81
CA TYR A 154 6.65 -4.13 -7.95
C TYR A 154 6.98 -2.93 -7.03
N GLU A 155 6.76 -1.70 -7.50
CA GLU A 155 6.98 -0.49 -6.69
C GLU A 155 6.08 -0.46 -5.44
N ILE A 156 4.78 -0.76 -5.61
CA ILE A 156 3.82 -0.84 -4.50
C ILE A 156 4.20 -2.01 -3.58
N HIS A 157 4.48 -3.19 -4.15
CA HIS A 157 4.90 -4.36 -3.38
C HIS A 157 6.13 -4.06 -2.52
N LYS A 158 7.18 -3.51 -3.13
CA LYS A 158 8.40 -3.14 -2.42
C LYS A 158 8.13 -2.15 -1.28
N PHE A 159 7.33 -1.11 -1.53
CA PHE A 159 7.00 -0.12 -0.52
C PHE A 159 6.27 -0.72 0.68
N ILE A 160 5.24 -1.53 0.44
CA ILE A 160 4.48 -2.21 1.51
C ILE A 160 5.40 -3.18 2.27
N THR A 161 6.24 -3.94 1.56
CA THR A 161 7.22 -4.82 2.19
C THR A 161 8.19 -4.05 3.09
N TRP A 162 8.70 -2.89 2.65
CA TRP A 162 9.57 -2.06 3.50
C TRP A 162 8.82 -1.52 4.73
N CYS A 163 7.56 -1.12 4.58
CA CYS A 163 6.72 -0.73 5.72
C CYS A 163 6.59 -1.87 6.73
N TYR A 164 6.30 -3.09 6.25
CA TYR A 164 6.22 -4.30 7.09
C TYR A 164 7.54 -4.57 7.81
N VAL A 165 8.65 -4.63 7.08
CA VAL A 165 9.97 -4.96 7.63
C VAL A 165 10.40 -3.93 8.68
N VAL A 166 10.16 -2.63 8.45
CA VAL A 166 10.53 -1.58 9.41
C VAL A 166 9.63 -1.61 10.65
N GLU A 167 8.39 -2.07 10.53
CA GLU A 167 7.49 -2.22 11.68
C GLU A 167 7.81 -3.44 12.52
N TYR A 168 7.92 -4.60 11.91
CA TYR A 168 8.07 -5.87 12.63
C TYR A 168 9.53 -6.26 12.89
N ALA A 169 10.49 -5.58 12.25
CA ALA A 169 11.93 -5.87 12.33
C ALA A 169 12.28 -7.32 11.92
N THR A 170 11.58 -7.86 10.94
CA THR A 170 11.81 -9.23 10.43
C THR A 170 11.60 -9.30 8.92
N LEU A 171 12.31 -10.22 8.27
CA LEU A 171 12.13 -10.57 6.86
C LEU A 171 11.13 -11.73 6.67
N ASN A 172 10.67 -12.34 7.74
CA ASN A 172 9.67 -13.40 7.72
C ASN A 172 8.27 -12.78 7.62
N SER A 173 7.58 -12.99 6.49
CA SER A 173 6.20 -12.53 6.23
C SER A 173 5.27 -13.70 5.98
#